data_01ced3717b41a843bde09379843eacb3
#
_entry.id   01ced3717b41a843bde09379843eacb3
#
_cell.length_a   1.000
_cell.length_b   1.000
_cell.length_c   1.000
_cell.angle_alpha   90.00
_cell.angle_beta   90.00
_cell.angle_gamma   90.00
#
_symmetry.space_group_name_H-M   'P 1'
#
loop_
_entity.id
_entity.type
_entity.pdbx_description
1 polymer ?
#
loop_
_entity_poly.entity_id
_entity_poly.type
_entity_poly.pdbx_seq_one_letter_code
_entity_poly.pdbx_strand_id
1 'polypeptide(L)' 'MPAAVKELDLHRMNTYQAGLAIEAALRRSWGVYTIRLIHGYHSGTALRDFIWKNYQADPRILRLEARGPSITDLCLKDL' A
#
# COMPACT_ATOMS: atom_id res chain seq x y z
N MET A 1 8.35 11.01 -18.27
CA MET A 1 8.65 9.81 -17.47
C MET A 1 7.42 9.41 -16.68
N PRO A 2 6.99 8.18 -16.76
CA PRO A 2 5.91 7.71 -15.93
C PRO A 2 6.32 7.71 -14.47
N ALA A 3 5.40 8.02 -13.60
CA ALA A 3 5.62 7.93 -12.17
C ALA A 3 5.72 6.45 -11.80
N ALA A 4 6.90 6.00 -11.40
CA ALA A 4 7.08 4.63 -10.96
C ALA A 4 6.46 4.39 -9.59
N VAL A 5 6.28 5.44 -8.79
CA VAL A 5 5.75 5.35 -7.43
C VAL A 5 4.46 6.17 -7.35
N LYS A 6 3.39 5.54 -6.87
CA LYS A 6 2.14 6.20 -6.57
C LYS A 6 1.94 6.22 -5.06
N GLU A 7 1.72 7.41 -4.49
CA GLU A 7 1.45 7.53 -3.07
C GLU A 7 -0.04 7.46 -2.79
N LEU A 8 -0.40 6.81 -1.70
CA LEU A 8 -1.78 6.66 -1.27
C LEU A 8 -1.83 6.92 0.23
N ASP A 9 -2.48 8.01 0.62
CA ASP A 9 -2.56 8.39 2.02
C ASP A 9 -3.78 7.77 2.67
N LEU A 10 -3.54 6.86 3.61
CA LEU A 10 -4.58 6.10 4.29
C LEU A 10 -4.73 6.47 5.76
N HIS A 11 -3.94 7.43 6.25
CA HIS A 11 -3.73 7.56 7.70
C HIS A 11 -4.99 7.90 8.52
N ARG A 12 -6.05 8.37 7.87
CA ARG A 12 -7.31 8.68 8.56
C ARG A 12 -8.44 7.72 8.21
N MET A 13 -8.13 6.67 7.49
CA MET A 13 -9.12 5.69 7.07
C MET A 13 -9.23 4.55 8.07
N ASN A 14 -10.41 3.95 8.15
CA ASN A 14 -10.53 2.65 8.80
C ASN A 14 -10.10 1.55 7.83
N THR A 15 -10.05 0.31 8.30
CA THR A 15 -9.55 -0.79 7.46
C THR A 15 -10.43 -1.05 6.25
N TYR A 16 -11.74 -0.85 6.38
CA TYR A 16 -12.65 -1.01 5.24
C TYR A 16 -12.37 0.02 4.17
N GLN A 17 -12.25 1.28 4.57
CA GLN A 17 -11.96 2.37 3.64
C GLN A 17 -10.59 2.19 2.99
N ALA A 18 -9.60 1.81 3.79
CA ALA A 18 -8.25 1.56 3.29
C ALA A 18 -8.25 0.43 2.25
N GLY A 19 -8.98 -0.64 2.52
CA GLY A 19 -9.10 -1.75 1.59
C GLY A 19 -9.69 -1.32 0.25
N LEU A 20 -10.74 -0.52 0.28
CA LEU A 20 -11.34 0.01 -0.95
C LEU A 20 -10.35 0.86 -1.74
N ALA A 21 -9.62 1.73 -1.04
CA ALA A 21 -8.63 2.60 -1.68
C ALA A 21 -7.49 1.80 -2.30
N ILE A 22 -6.98 0.79 -1.58
CA ILE A 22 -5.92 -0.07 -2.08
C ILE A 22 -6.39 -0.85 -3.31
N GLU A 23 -7.60 -1.42 -3.26
CA GLU A 23 -8.13 -2.15 -4.41
C GLU A 23 -8.28 -1.25 -5.63
N ALA A 24 -8.76 -0.03 -5.45
CA ALA A 24 -8.87 0.92 -6.54
C ALA A 24 -7.50 1.25 -7.14
N ALA A 25 -6.48 1.44 -6.27
CA ALA A 25 -5.13 1.74 -6.71
C ALA A 25 -4.52 0.56 -7.48
N LEU A 26 -4.74 -0.67 -7.02
CA LEU A 26 -4.24 -1.86 -7.70
C LEU A 26 -4.87 -2.03 -9.07
N ARG A 27 -6.16 -1.74 -9.21
CA ARG A 27 -6.83 -1.81 -10.52
C ARG A 27 -6.33 -0.75 -11.50
N ARG A 28 -5.76 0.35 -11.00
CA ARG A 28 -5.25 1.46 -11.82
C ARG A 28 -3.73 1.52 -11.79
N SER A 29 -3.08 0.38 -11.65
CA SER A 29 -1.63 0.33 -11.44
C SER A 29 -0.83 0.21 -12.72
N TRP A 30 -1.44 0.39 -13.90
CA TRP A 30 -0.71 0.33 -15.15
C TRP A 30 0.43 1.36 -15.16
N GLY A 31 1.65 0.90 -15.40
CA GLY A 31 2.82 1.76 -15.40
C GLY A 31 3.36 2.11 -14.01
N VAL A 32 2.74 1.61 -12.95
CA VAL A 32 3.18 1.87 -11.57
C VAL A 32 4.03 0.69 -11.10
N TYR A 33 5.19 0.99 -10.52
CA TYR A 33 6.09 -0.01 -9.98
C TYR A 33 5.87 -0.24 -8.50
N THR A 34 5.53 0.82 -7.78
CA THR A 34 5.34 0.78 -6.33
C THR A 34 4.15 1.64 -5.95
N ILE A 35 3.27 1.10 -5.11
CA ILE A 35 2.24 1.89 -4.44
C ILE A 35 2.71 2.10 -3.01
N ARG A 36 2.95 3.35 -2.63
CA ARG A 36 3.41 3.70 -1.29
C ARG A 36 2.23 4.05 -0.42
N LEU A 37 1.98 3.21 0.58
CA LEU A 37 0.85 3.37 1.48
C LEU A 37 1.30 4.12 2.74
N ILE A 38 0.72 5.29 2.96
CA ILE A 38 1.01 6.10 4.13
C ILE A 38 -0.10 5.82 5.14
N HIS A 39 0.15 4.89 6.07
CA HIS A 39 -0.87 4.46 7.02
C HIS A 39 -0.73 5.15 8.38
N GLY A 40 0.41 5.79 8.64
CA GLY A 40 0.63 6.42 9.91
C GLY A 40 0.86 5.42 11.04
N TYR A 41 1.05 5.93 12.24
CA TYR A 41 1.21 5.06 13.42
C TYR A 41 0.65 5.69 14.70
N HIS A 42 0.12 6.91 14.63
CA HIS A 42 -0.39 7.59 15.83
C HIS A 42 -1.61 6.92 16.43
N SER A 43 -2.39 6.25 15.60
CA SER A 43 -3.59 5.52 16.04
C SER A 43 -3.32 4.04 16.26
N GLY A 44 -2.04 3.66 16.41
CA GLY A 44 -1.64 2.27 16.57
C GLY A 44 -1.29 1.63 15.24
N THR A 45 -1.33 0.30 15.17
CA THR A 45 -0.85 -0.46 14.04
C THR A 45 -1.96 -1.14 13.24
N ALA A 46 -3.22 -0.76 13.46
CA ALA A 46 -4.35 -1.47 12.85
C ALA A 46 -4.29 -1.48 11.32
N LEU A 47 -4.01 -0.32 10.70
CA LEU A 47 -3.91 -0.24 9.25
C LEU A 47 -2.71 -1.03 8.72
N ARG A 48 -1.56 -0.89 9.37
CA ARG A 48 -0.37 -1.63 8.97
C ARG A 48 -0.62 -3.14 9.05
N ASP A 49 -1.17 -3.60 10.15
CA ASP A 49 -1.43 -5.02 10.36
C ASP A 49 -2.43 -5.55 9.34
N PHE A 50 -3.46 -4.77 9.03
CA PHE A 50 -4.44 -5.11 7.99
C PHE A 50 -3.75 -5.26 6.63
N ILE A 51 -2.90 -4.32 6.26
CA ILE A 51 -2.20 -4.34 4.97
C ILE A 51 -1.31 -5.58 4.87
N TRP A 52 -0.48 -5.81 5.87
CA TRP A 52 0.43 -6.94 5.86
C TRP A 52 -0.30 -8.28 5.87
N LYS A 53 -1.38 -8.38 6.64
CA LYS A 53 -2.16 -9.62 6.69
C LYS A 53 -2.84 -9.92 5.36
N ASN A 54 -3.39 -8.91 4.70
CA ASN A 54 -4.26 -9.13 3.55
C ASN A 54 -3.55 -9.05 2.21
N TYR A 55 -2.39 -8.41 2.14
CA TYR A 55 -1.73 -8.17 0.86
C TYR A 55 -0.37 -8.84 0.71
N GLN A 56 0.17 -9.43 1.75
CA GLN A 56 1.49 -10.05 1.71
C GLN A 56 1.56 -11.18 0.69
N ALA A 57 0.48 -11.95 0.54
CA ALA A 57 0.43 -13.08 -0.39
C ALA A 57 -0.40 -12.78 -1.65
N ASP A 58 -0.70 -11.52 -1.91
CA ASP A 58 -1.53 -11.14 -3.06
C ASP A 58 -0.72 -11.32 -4.35
N PRO A 59 -1.24 -12.07 -5.35
CA PRO A 59 -0.48 -12.34 -6.58
C PRO A 59 -0.22 -11.09 -7.43
N ARG A 60 -0.93 -9.99 -7.20
CA ARG A 60 -0.69 -8.74 -7.91
C ARG A 60 0.51 -7.98 -7.36
N ILE A 61 1.04 -8.42 -6.21
CA ILE A 61 2.10 -7.71 -5.48
C ILE A 61 3.30 -8.65 -5.36
N LEU A 62 4.49 -8.19 -5.78
CA LEU A 62 5.69 -8.98 -5.65
C LEU A 62 6.10 -9.14 -4.20
N ARG A 63 6.09 -8.04 -3.45
CA ARG A 63 6.46 -8.06 -2.03
C ARG A 63 6.01 -6.75 -1.37
N LEU A 64 5.92 -6.79 -0.06
CA LEU A 64 5.72 -5.60 0.75
C LEU A 64 7.06 -5.19 1.36
N GLU A 65 7.30 -3.89 1.47
CA GLU A 65 8.48 -3.35 2.13
C GLU A 65 8.06 -2.30 3.14
N ALA A 66 8.51 -2.45 4.38
CA ALA A 66 8.28 -1.44 5.41
C ALA A 66 9.29 -0.30 5.20
N ARG A 67 8.77 0.93 5.13
CA ARG A 67 9.61 2.12 5.05
C ARG A 67 9.39 2.98 6.28
N GLY A 68 9.92 2.51 7.39
CA GLY A 68 9.70 3.15 8.67
C GLY A 68 8.35 2.77 9.26
N PRO A 69 7.97 3.40 10.39
CA PRO A 69 6.79 2.97 11.14
C PRO A 69 5.45 3.38 10.52
N SER A 70 5.46 4.32 9.58
CA SER A 70 4.21 4.88 9.07
C SER A 70 3.96 4.61 7.60
N ILE A 71 4.86 3.90 6.90
CA ILE A 71 4.77 3.70 5.45
C ILE A 71 5.07 2.24 5.11
N THR A 72 4.25 1.66 4.25
CA THR A 72 4.49 0.35 3.65
C THR A 72 4.38 0.48 2.14
N ASP A 73 5.37 -0.03 1.43
CA ASP A 73 5.34 -0.06 -0.03
C ASP A 73 4.81 -1.40 -0.52
N LEU A 74 3.89 -1.33 -1.48
CA LEU A 74 3.48 -2.48 -2.29
C LEU A 74 4.33 -2.46 -3.55
N CYS A 75 5.27 -3.38 -3.65
CA CYS A 75 6.15 -3.46 -4.80
C CYS A 75 5.50 -4.33 -5.86
N LEU A 76 5.12 -3.73 -6.99
CA LEU A 76 4.35 -4.42 -8.03
C LEU A 76 5.25 -5.00 -9.11
N LYS A 77 6.35 -4.33 -9.42
CA LYS A 77 7.31 -4.76 -10.42
C LYS A 77 8.70 -4.32 -10.01
N ASP A 78 9.69 -5.09 -10.42
CA ASP A 78 11.08 -4.65 -10.32
C ASP A 78 11.48 -3.94 -11.61
N LEU A 79 12.37 -2.98 -11.47
CA LEU A 79 12.94 -2.27 -12.63
C LEU A 79 13.90 -3.14 -13.41
#